data_4d584d2e153bcf554ae7a097f370717f
#
_entry.id   4d584d2e153bcf554ae7a097f370717f
#
_cell.length_a   1.000
_cell.length_b   1.000
_cell.length_c   1.000
_cell.angle_alpha   90.00
_cell.angle_beta   90.00
_cell.angle_gamma   90.00
#
_symmetry.space_group_name_H-M   'P 1'
#
loop_
_entity.id
_entity.type
_entity.pdbx_description
1 polymer ?
#
loop_
_entity_poly.entity_id
_entity_poly.type
_entity_poly.pdbx_seq_one_letter_code
_entity_poly.pdbx_strand_id
1 'polypeptide(L)'
;GNLYSLYVARNYMSNTYICCADHYFVNNPFLEEPQRTYRACVWKQGKFREFSVAVSDADVITRTDMGGRNAYAMVGHAFFSERFSNRFRELLEEEIDDFGVPNMFWESFYNKHRKELTLFVKYYKENEIQEFESIDDLRQFDEGFFDNIDSAIVKNICSVLKCEANDIEDIR
;
A
#
# COMPACT_ATOMS: atom_id res chain seq x y z
N GLY A 1 -13.29 -6.70 -3.68
CA GLY A 1 -11.97 -6.51 -3.07
C GLY A 1 -10.88 -6.35 -4.13
N ASN A 2 -9.67 -6.13 -3.69
CA ASN A 2 -8.52 -5.90 -4.58
C ASN A 2 -7.77 -7.20 -4.99
N LEU A 3 -8.20 -8.37 -4.48
CA LEU A 3 -7.55 -9.65 -4.77
C LEU A 3 -7.61 -10.01 -6.25
N TYR A 4 -8.74 -9.76 -6.91
CA TYR A 4 -8.90 -10.04 -8.34
C TYR A 4 -7.96 -9.19 -9.22
N SER A 5 -7.65 -7.96 -8.80
CA SER A 5 -6.65 -7.13 -9.49
C SER A 5 -5.26 -7.76 -9.43
N LEU A 6 -4.88 -8.36 -8.30
CA LEU A 6 -3.64 -9.11 -8.18
C LEU A 6 -3.65 -10.39 -9.02
N TYR A 7 -4.79 -11.07 -9.12
CA TYR A 7 -4.93 -12.21 -10.03
C TYR A 7 -4.70 -11.82 -11.49
N VAL A 8 -5.27 -10.71 -11.94
CA VAL A 8 -5.05 -10.22 -13.31
C VAL A 8 -3.58 -9.88 -13.54
N ALA A 9 -2.92 -9.27 -12.56
CA ALA A 9 -1.51 -8.87 -12.62
C ALA A 9 -0.52 -9.99 -12.26
N ARG A 10 -0.97 -11.21 -11.92
CA ARG A 10 -0.16 -12.27 -11.30
C ARG A 10 1.10 -12.65 -12.07
N ASN A 11 1.07 -12.57 -13.41
CA ASN A 11 2.21 -12.92 -14.25
C ASN A 11 3.36 -11.87 -14.18
N TYR A 12 3.09 -10.69 -13.64
CA TYR A 12 4.08 -9.65 -13.43
C TYR A 12 4.63 -9.65 -12.00
N MET A 13 4.10 -10.52 -11.12
CA MET A 13 4.52 -10.58 -9.72
C MET A 13 5.82 -11.38 -9.59
N SER A 14 6.86 -10.71 -9.07
CA SER A 14 8.15 -11.27 -8.68
C SER A 14 8.63 -10.48 -7.45
N ASN A 15 9.78 -9.83 -7.49
CA ASN A 15 10.15 -8.78 -6.54
C ASN A 15 9.37 -7.51 -6.88
N THR A 16 8.19 -7.35 -6.29
CA THR A 16 7.19 -6.38 -6.77
C THR A 16 6.64 -5.53 -5.63
N TYR A 17 6.58 -4.23 -5.86
CA TYR A 17 5.81 -3.32 -5.02
C TYR A 17 4.34 -3.33 -5.43
N ILE A 18 3.46 -3.33 -4.44
CA ILE A 18 2.02 -3.21 -4.59
C ILE A 18 1.57 -1.97 -3.85
N CYS A 19 0.99 -1.02 -4.58
CA CYS A 19 0.57 0.27 -4.06
C CYS A 19 -0.89 0.53 -4.44
N CYS A 20 -1.59 1.32 -3.62
CA CYS A 20 -2.83 1.94 -4.00
C CYS A 20 -2.53 3.27 -4.73
N ALA A 21 -3.40 3.65 -5.66
CA ALA A 21 -3.19 4.84 -6.49
C ALA A 21 -3.52 6.16 -5.76
N ASP A 22 -4.19 6.08 -4.63
CA ASP A 22 -4.64 7.16 -3.75
C ASP A 22 -3.64 7.51 -2.64
N HIS A 23 -2.46 6.87 -2.64
CA HIS A 23 -1.41 7.13 -1.65
C HIS A 23 -0.31 8.03 -2.19
N TYR A 24 0.01 9.04 -1.42
CA TYR A 24 1.17 9.92 -1.61
C TYR A 24 2.24 9.61 -0.55
N PHE A 25 3.47 9.41 -0.99
CA PHE A 25 4.64 9.16 -0.15
C PHE A 25 5.49 10.43 -0.06
N VAL A 26 5.61 11.00 1.13
CA VAL A 26 6.43 12.20 1.37
C VAL A 26 7.90 11.97 1.01
N ASN A 27 8.39 10.76 1.29
CA ASN A 27 9.70 10.30 0.85
C ASN A 27 9.52 9.09 -0.06
N ASN A 28 10.28 9.01 -1.15
CA ASN A 28 10.20 7.90 -2.07
C ASN A 28 10.64 6.58 -1.39
N PRO A 29 9.73 5.62 -1.14
CA PRO A 29 10.05 4.38 -0.46
C PRO A 29 10.64 3.30 -1.38
N PHE A 30 10.73 3.58 -2.69
CA PHE A 30 11.09 2.62 -3.74
C PHE A 30 12.55 2.68 -4.18
N LEU A 31 13.38 3.48 -3.48
CA LEU A 31 14.80 3.66 -3.81
C LEU A 31 15.68 2.47 -3.38
N GLU A 32 15.21 1.67 -2.43
CA GLU A 32 15.96 0.54 -1.90
C GLU A 32 15.30 -0.78 -2.32
N GLU A 33 16.13 -1.78 -2.64
CA GLU A 33 15.63 -3.14 -2.86
C GLU A 33 15.46 -3.84 -1.50
N PRO A 34 14.21 -4.16 -1.12
CA PRO A 34 13.96 -4.78 0.17
C PRO A 34 14.48 -6.21 0.24
N GLN A 35 15.05 -6.57 1.39
CA GLN A 35 15.59 -7.92 1.64
C GLN A 35 14.51 -8.95 2.00
N ARG A 36 13.30 -8.51 2.32
CA ARG A 36 12.19 -9.38 2.74
C ARG A 36 10.83 -8.79 2.37
N THR A 37 9.86 -9.65 2.18
CA THR A 37 8.45 -9.29 1.97
C THR A 37 7.92 -8.51 3.17
N TYR A 38 7.27 -7.38 2.92
CA TYR A 38 6.68 -6.59 3.99
C TYR A 38 5.39 -5.87 3.58
N ARG A 39 4.65 -5.43 4.58
CA ARG A 39 3.53 -4.48 4.47
C ARG A 39 3.84 -3.22 5.27
N ALA A 40 3.67 -2.07 4.65
CA ALA A 40 3.76 -0.79 5.33
C ALA A 40 2.61 -0.64 6.33
N CYS A 41 2.93 -0.21 7.54
CA CYS A 41 1.96 0.00 8.61
C CYS A 41 2.26 1.30 9.36
N VAL A 42 1.18 1.99 9.74
CA VAL A 42 1.21 3.23 10.52
C VAL A 42 0.41 3.02 11.79
N TRP A 43 0.92 3.53 12.92
CA TRP A 43 0.14 3.53 14.16
C TRP A 43 -0.99 4.54 14.06
N LYS A 44 -2.24 4.09 14.27
CA LYS A 44 -3.43 4.95 14.31
C LYS A 44 -4.06 4.95 15.69
N GLN A 45 -4.29 6.14 16.21
CA GLN A 45 -5.02 6.35 17.46
C GLN A 45 -6.53 6.40 17.18
N GLY A 46 -7.35 5.92 18.13
CA GLY A 46 -8.80 5.89 17.97
C GLY A 46 -9.26 4.75 17.08
N LYS A 47 -10.49 4.85 16.56
CA LYS A 47 -11.08 3.87 15.63
C LYS A 47 -10.71 4.23 14.19
N PHE A 48 -10.42 3.22 13.37
CA PHE A 48 -10.13 3.36 11.93
C PHE A 48 -10.74 2.18 11.15
N ARG A 49 -10.81 2.29 9.82
CA ARG A 49 -11.47 1.32 8.92
C ARG A 49 -10.49 0.42 8.17
N GLU A 50 -9.25 0.85 7.99
CA GLU A 50 -8.20 0.11 7.32
C GLU A 50 -7.91 -1.21 8.04
N PHE A 51 -7.27 -2.15 7.37
CA PHE A 51 -6.87 -3.40 8.04
C PHE A 51 -5.90 -3.12 9.17
N SER A 52 -6.18 -3.64 10.35
CA SER A 52 -5.25 -3.69 11.48
C SER A 52 -4.41 -4.97 11.45
N VAL A 53 -3.25 -4.94 12.08
CA VAL A 53 -2.35 -6.08 12.18
C VAL A 53 -2.05 -6.44 13.63
N ALA A 54 -2.00 -7.76 13.89
CA ALA A 54 -1.29 -8.30 15.05
C ALA A 54 0.10 -8.76 14.60
N VAL A 55 1.11 -8.44 15.38
CA VAL A 55 2.53 -8.63 15.03
C VAL A 55 3.21 -9.44 16.13
N SER A 56 4.10 -10.37 15.76
CA SER A 56 4.98 -11.07 16.69
C SER A 56 6.20 -10.22 17.06
N ASP A 57 6.98 -10.69 18.07
CA ASP A 57 8.24 -10.06 18.48
C ASP A 57 9.31 -10.02 17.36
N ALA A 58 9.12 -10.82 16.32
CA ALA A 58 9.98 -10.86 15.13
C ALA A 58 9.46 -10.00 13.96
N ASP A 59 8.53 -9.09 14.21
CA ASP A 59 7.88 -8.22 13.22
C ASP A 59 7.10 -8.98 12.12
N VAL A 60 6.69 -10.23 12.39
CA VAL A 60 5.84 -11.00 11.46
C VAL A 60 4.38 -10.69 11.74
N ILE A 61 3.63 -10.37 10.68
CA ILE A 61 2.17 -10.20 10.75
C ILE A 61 1.54 -11.57 10.98
N THR A 62 0.93 -11.75 12.15
CA THR A 62 0.32 -13.00 12.57
C THR A 62 -1.20 -13.04 12.32
N ARG A 63 -1.83 -11.88 12.18
CA ARG A 63 -3.25 -11.73 11.87
C ARG A 63 -3.54 -10.36 11.27
N THR A 64 -4.53 -10.31 10.39
CA THR A 64 -5.12 -9.08 9.86
C THR A 64 -6.61 -9.08 10.16
N ASP A 65 -7.15 -7.94 10.58
CA ASP A 65 -8.57 -7.75 10.83
C ASP A 65 -9.06 -6.47 10.14
N MET A 66 -10.26 -6.48 9.56
CA MET A 66 -10.88 -5.29 9.01
C MET A 66 -11.20 -4.28 10.12
N GLY A 67 -10.67 -3.07 10.00
CA GLY A 67 -10.78 -2.03 11.02
C GLY A 67 -9.88 -2.27 12.23
N GLY A 68 -9.81 -1.28 13.11
CA GLY A 68 -9.03 -1.37 14.33
C GLY A 68 -9.28 -0.22 15.29
N ARG A 69 -8.58 -0.27 16.42
CA ARG A 69 -8.56 0.81 17.41
C ARG A 69 -7.24 0.80 18.17
N ASN A 70 -6.53 1.94 18.16
CA ASN A 70 -5.24 2.09 18.83
C ASN A 70 -4.29 0.95 18.43
N ALA A 71 -4.07 0.78 17.13
CA ALA A 71 -3.31 -0.31 16.56
C ALA A 71 -2.57 0.12 15.30
N TYR A 72 -1.69 -0.73 14.81
CA TYR A 72 -1.07 -0.55 13.50
C TYR A 72 -2.07 -0.86 12.40
N ALA A 73 -2.27 0.12 11.51
CA ALA A 73 -3.08 0.02 10.30
C ALA A 73 -2.19 -0.27 9.09
N MET A 74 -2.65 -1.11 8.19
CA MET A 74 -2.04 -1.32 6.89
C MET A 74 -2.33 -0.13 5.99
N VAL A 75 -1.31 0.65 5.65
CA VAL A 75 -1.42 1.86 4.82
C VAL A 75 -0.29 1.87 3.80
N GLY A 76 -0.52 2.47 2.64
CA GLY A 76 0.51 2.67 1.64
C GLY A 76 0.79 1.44 0.79
N HIS A 77 1.99 0.89 0.87
CA HIS A 77 2.48 -0.14 -0.03
C HIS A 77 2.85 -1.44 0.67
N ALA A 78 2.93 -2.51 -0.12
CA ALA A 78 3.58 -3.77 0.24
C ALA A 78 4.73 -4.06 -0.72
N PHE A 79 5.73 -4.79 -0.27
CA PHE A 79 6.71 -5.40 -1.14
C PHE A 79 6.57 -6.92 -1.04
N PHE A 80 6.33 -7.55 -2.17
CA PHE A 80 6.32 -9.00 -2.30
C PHE A 80 7.65 -9.45 -2.90
N SER A 81 8.42 -10.22 -2.14
CA SER A 81 9.61 -10.87 -2.66
C SER A 81 9.22 -11.96 -3.69
N GLU A 82 10.12 -12.33 -4.57
CA GLU A 82 9.88 -13.37 -5.57
C GLU A 82 9.35 -14.67 -4.95
N ARG A 83 9.93 -15.11 -3.84
CA ARG A 83 9.46 -16.30 -3.12
C ARG A 83 8.01 -16.16 -2.65
N PHE A 84 7.66 -15.01 -2.08
CA PHE A 84 6.29 -14.73 -1.63
C PHE A 84 5.34 -14.65 -2.81
N SER A 85 5.73 -13.92 -3.86
CA SER A 85 4.94 -13.75 -5.08
C SER A 85 4.60 -15.09 -5.75
N ASN A 86 5.60 -15.99 -5.84
CA ASN A 86 5.39 -17.31 -6.41
C ASN A 86 4.38 -18.12 -5.60
N ARG A 87 4.54 -18.19 -4.26
CA ARG A 87 3.60 -18.96 -3.43
C ARG A 87 2.21 -18.30 -3.39
N PHE A 88 2.15 -16.98 -3.32
CA PHE A 88 0.88 -16.24 -3.36
C PHE A 88 0.13 -16.50 -4.66
N ARG A 89 0.82 -16.49 -5.79
CA ARG A 89 0.25 -16.79 -7.11
C ARG A 89 -0.29 -18.21 -7.19
N GLU A 90 0.47 -19.23 -6.75
CA GLU A 90 0.02 -20.63 -6.72
C GLU A 90 -1.32 -20.75 -5.96
N LEU A 91 -1.36 -20.26 -4.71
CA LEU A 91 -2.56 -20.28 -3.88
C LEU A 91 -3.73 -19.53 -4.53
N LEU A 92 -3.44 -18.40 -5.17
CA LEU A 92 -4.45 -17.60 -5.84
C LEU A 92 -5.02 -18.30 -7.08
N GLU A 93 -4.19 -18.99 -7.87
CA GLU A 93 -4.61 -19.76 -9.03
C GLU A 93 -5.41 -21.02 -8.62
N GLU A 94 -5.09 -21.61 -7.48
CA GLU A 94 -5.83 -22.76 -6.91
C GLU A 94 -7.25 -22.37 -6.47
N GLU A 95 -7.46 -21.15 -5.98
CA GLU A 95 -8.69 -20.77 -5.27
C GLU A 95 -9.51 -19.66 -5.94
N ILE A 96 -9.04 -19.05 -7.04
CA ILE A 96 -9.71 -17.85 -7.61
C ILE A 96 -11.14 -18.13 -8.07
N ASP A 97 -11.43 -19.37 -8.45
CA ASP A 97 -12.77 -19.78 -8.90
C ASP A 97 -13.68 -20.18 -7.72
N ASP A 98 -13.17 -20.23 -6.50
CA ASP A 98 -13.98 -20.53 -5.32
C ASP A 98 -14.93 -19.38 -5.00
N PHE A 99 -16.13 -19.74 -4.52
CA PHE A 99 -17.17 -18.76 -4.19
C PHE A 99 -16.66 -17.71 -3.18
N GLY A 100 -16.74 -16.45 -3.58
CA GLY A 100 -16.37 -15.30 -2.76
C GLY A 100 -14.90 -14.89 -2.83
N VAL A 101 -13.99 -15.76 -3.26
CA VAL A 101 -12.55 -15.45 -3.34
C VAL A 101 -12.24 -14.26 -4.25
N PRO A 102 -12.82 -14.13 -5.46
CA PRO A 102 -12.56 -12.96 -6.32
C PRO A 102 -12.90 -11.61 -5.68
N ASN A 103 -13.82 -11.61 -4.71
CA ASN A 103 -14.28 -10.41 -4.02
C ASN A 103 -13.54 -10.12 -2.71
N MET A 104 -12.59 -10.94 -2.33
CA MET A 104 -11.79 -10.73 -1.14
C MET A 104 -10.81 -9.56 -1.28
N PHE A 105 -10.38 -9.01 -0.16
CA PHE A 105 -9.15 -8.24 -0.07
C PHE A 105 -7.95 -9.18 0.03
N TRP A 106 -6.82 -8.81 -0.57
CA TRP A 106 -5.62 -9.65 -0.52
C TRP A 106 -5.10 -9.82 0.91
N GLU A 107 -5.37 -8.88 1.80
CA GLU A 107 -5.05 -8.94 3.22
C GLU A 107 -5.83 -10.06 3.93
N SER A 108 -7.09 -10.26 3.56
CA SER A 108 -7.92 -11.37 4.06
C SER A 108 -7.44 -12.71 3.48
N PHE A 109 -7.05 -12.73 2.22
CA PHE A 109 -6.47 -13.90 1.57
C PHE A 109 -5.14 -14.29 2.21
N TYR A 110 -4.25 -13.32 2.47
CA TYR A 110 -3.04 -13.55 3.26
C TYR A 110 -3.37 -14.17 4.62
N ASN A 111 -4.33 -13.61 5.34
CA ASN A 111 -4.71 -14.12 6.67
C ASN A 111 -5.19 -15.58 6.63
N LYS A 112 -5.88 -16.00 5.56
CA LYS A 112 -6.28 -17.39 5.31
C LYS A 112 -5.04 -18.30 5.15
N HIS A 113 -4.01 -17.81 4.45
CA HIS A 113 -2.81 -18.56 4.08
C HIS A 113 -1.55 -18.21 4.89
N ARG A 114 -1.69 -17.54 6.05
CA ARG A 114 -0.54 -17.07 6.87
C ARG A 114 0.43 -18.15 7.35
N LYS A 115 0.06 -19.43 7.26
CA LYS A 115 0.95 -20.56 7.57
C LYS A 115 1.94 -20.83 6.45
N GLU A 116 1.62 -20.42 5.24
CA GLU A 116 2.39 -20.66 4.01
C GLU A 116 3.06 -19.37 3.51
N LEU A 117 2.51 -18.23 3.90
CA LEU A 117 2.97 -16.91 3.51
C LEU A 117 3.53 -16.17 4.73
N THR A 118 4.73 -15.63 4.62
CA THR A 118 5.33 -14.82 5.68
C THR A 118 5.41 -13.36 5.23
N LEU A 119 4.74 -12.49 5.97
CA LEU A 119 4.69 -11.05 5.72
C LEU A 119 5.18 -10.31 6.95
N PHE A 120 6.18 -9.45 6.78
CA PHE A 120 6.72 -8.62 7.84
C PHE A 120 6.07 -7.24 7.87
N VAL A 121 6.14 -6.58 9.00
CA VAL A 121 5.79 -5.16 9.12
C VAL A 121 6.98 -4.29 8.73
N LYS A 122 6.72 -3.21 7.99
CA LYS A 122 7.59 -2.03 7.88
C LYS A 122 6.86 -0.84 8.47
N TYR A 123 7.37 -0.32 9.58
CA TYR A 123 6.74 0.77 10.31
C TYR A 123 7.05 2.11 9.65
N TYR A 124 6.00 2.92 9.51
CA TYR A 124 6.06 4.31 9.07
C TYR A 124 5.41 5.22 10.10
N LYS A 125 5.81 6.49 10.10
CA LYS A 125 5.14 7.53 10.89
C LYS A 125 3.87 7.98 10.17
N GLU A 126 2.92 8.51 10.92
CA GLU A 126 1.60 8.93 10.42
C GLU A 126 1.69 9.96 9.26
N ASN A 127 2.73 10.79 9.27
CA ASN A 127 2.92 11.83 8.26
C ASN A 127 3.80 11.43 7.06
N GLU A 128 4.27 10.19 6.97
CA GLU A 128 5.13 9.74 5.86
C GLU A 128 4.33 9.19 4.68
N ILE A 129 3.10 8.73 4.94
CA ILE A 129 2.18 8.20 3.93
C ILE A 129 0.84 8.92 4.10
N GLN A 130 0.38 9.57 3.04
CA GLN A 130 -0.92 10.25 2.98
C GLN A 130 -1.85 9.47 2.06
N GLU A 131 -3.10 9.36 2.43
CA GLU A 131 -4.18 8.78 1.64
C GLU A 131 -5.17 9.89 1.32
N PHE A 132 -5.47 10.09 0.04
CA PHE A 132 -6.39 11.10 -0.43
C PHE A 132 -7.64 10.45 -1.00
N GLU A 133 -8.71 10.39 -0.21
CA GLU A 133 -10.00 9.89 -0.67
C GLU A 133 -10.77 10.94 -1.49
N SER A 134 -10.39 12.21 -1.34
CA SER A 134 -11.03 13.34 -1.99
C SER A 134 -10.05 14.45 -2.34
N ILE A 135 -10.50 15.33 -3.24
CA ILE A 135 -9.76 16.55 -3.60
C ILE A 135 -9.63 17.51 -2.40
N ASP A 136 -10.56 17.44 -1.44
CA ASP A 136 -10.51 18.28 -0.25
C ASP A 136 -9.44 17.80 0.75
N ASP A 137 -9.16 16.49 0.80
CA ASP A 137 -8.03 15.95 1.58
C ASP A 137 -6.70 16.43 1.00
N LEU A 138 -6.60 16.43 -0.33
CA LEU A 138 -5.43 16.92 -1.03
C LEU A 138 -5.20 18.43 -0.79
N ARG A 139 -6.28 19.23 -0.80
CA ARG A 139 -6.22 20.66 -0.49
C ARG A 139 -5.80 20.96 0.95
N GLN A 140 -6.25 20.15 1.90
CA GLN A 140 -5.85 20.28 3.29
C GLN A 140 -4.37 19.97 3.50
N PHE A 141 -3.85 19.02 2.73
CA PHE A 141 -2.44 18.62 2.79
C PHE A 141 -1.53 19.62 2.05
N ASP A 142 -1.95 20.10 0.89
CA ASP A 142 -1.17 20.99 0.02
C ASP A 142 -2.07 22.09 -0.54
N GLU A 143 -2.17 23.20 0.18
CA GLU A 143 -2.99 24.36 -0.21
C GLU A 143 -2.56 24.98 -1.55
N GLY A 144 -1.28 24.83 -1.91
CA GLY A 144 -0.71 25.35 -3.17
C GLY A 144 -0.93 24.44 -4.38
N PHE A 145 -1.50 23.25 -4.21
CA PHE A 145 -1.60 22.25 -5.28
C PHE A 145 -2.32 22.75 -6.54
N PHE A 146 -3.42 23.50 -6.39
CA PHE A 146 -4.23 23.98 -7.52
C PHE A 146 -3.68 25.24 -8.19
N ASP A 147 -2.94 26.04 -7.45
CA ASP A 147 -2.41 27.33 -7.96
C ASP A 147 -1.00 27.15 -8.58
N ASN A 148 -0.43 25.96 -8.53
CA ASN A 148 0.92 25.60 -9.00
C ASN A 148 2.06 26.48 -8.46
N ILE A 149 1.76 27.40 -7.52
CA ILE A 149 2.70 28.45 -7.12
C ILE A 149 3.69 27.94 -6.06
N ASP A 150 3.28 27.05 -5.16
CA ASP A 150 4.15 26.56 -4.07
C ASP A 150 3.84 25.13 -3.59
N SER A 151 3.18 24.34 -4.42
CA SER A 151 2.80 22.97 -4.10
C SER A 151 4.02 22.07 -3.89
N ALA A 152 4.09 21.40 -2.73
CA ALA A 152 5.11 20.39 -2.45
C ALA A 152 4.96 19.15 -3.35
N ILE A 153 3.72 18.77 -3.67
CA ILE A 153 3.41 17.63 -4.55
C ILE A 153 3.90 17.95 -5.97
N VAL A 154 3.57 19.11 -6.52
CA VAL A 154 4.00 19.51 -7.87
C VAL A 154 5.52 19.58 -7.95
N LYS A 155 6.20 20.17 -6.94
CA LYS A 155 7.67 20.19 -6.87
C LYS A 155 8.28 18.79 -6.91
N ASN A 156 7.71 17.84 -6.17
CA ASN A 156 8.16 16.45 -6.17
C ASN A 156 7.95 15.78 -7.54
N ILE A 157 6.79 15.98 -8.17
CA ILE A 157 6.51 15.48 -9.53
C ILE A 157 7.52 16.05 -10.52
N CYS A 158 7.72 17.39 -10.52
CA CYS A 158 8.69 18.05 -11.39
C CYS A 158 10.12 17.53 -11.20
N SER A 159 10.51 17.29 -9.95
CA SER A 159 11.83 16.72 -9.64
C SER A 159 12.03 15.33 -10.23
N VAL A 160 11.01 14.47 -10.17
CA VAL A 160 11.04 13.10 -10.72
C VAL A 160 11.02 13.13 -12.25
N LEU A 161 10.16 13.95 -12.83
CA LEU A 161 9.99 14.07 -14.29
C LEU A 161 11.05 14.94 -14.96
N LYS A 162 11.85 15.70 -14.17
CA LYS A 162 12.86 16.67 -14.66
C LYS A 162 12.23 17.74 -15.56
N CYS A 163 11.09 18.29 -15.15
CA CYS A 163 10.33 19.34 -15.83
C CYS A 163 10.09 20.53 -14.90
N GLU A 164 9.59 21.63 -15.43
CA GLU A 164 9.11 22.79 -14.66
C GLU A 164 7.61 22.66 -14.39
N ALA A 165 7.07 23.34 -13.35
CA ALA A 165 5.66 23.28 -13.00
C ALA A 165 4.74 23.72 -14.16
N ASN A 166 5.21 24.67 -14.99
CA ASN A 166 4.47 25.15 -16.16
C ASN A 166 4.41 24.12 -17.33
N ASP A 167 5.21 23.08 -17.27
CA ASP A 167 5.18 21.98 -18.26
C ASP A 167 4.09 20.95 -17.93
N ILE A 168 3.46 21.06 -16.73
CA ILE A 168 2.40 20.19 -16.30
C ILE A 168 1.06 20.87 -16.58
N GLU A 169 0.36 20.37 -17.59
CA GLU A 169 -0.98 20.85 -17.97
C GLU A 169 -2.07 19.98 -17.32
N ASP A 170 -3.24 20.59 -17.09
CA ASP A 170 -4.46 19.88 -16.66
C ASP A 170 -4.38 19.07 -15.35
N ILE A 171 -3.73 19.62 -14.32
CA ILE A 171 -3.90 19.11 -12.95
C ILE A 171 -5.34 19.40 -12.51
N ARG A 172 -6.21 18.38 -12.63
CA ARG A 172 -7.63 18.46 -12.22
C ARG A 172 -7.98 17.32 -11.27
#